data_35e8084f585b83415d556f34b051b9d6
#
_entry.id   35e8084f585b83415d556f34b051b9d6
#
_cell.length_a   1.000
_cell.length_b   1.000
_cell.length_c   1.000
_cell.angle_alpha   90.00
_cell.angle_beta   90.00
_cell.angle_gamma   90.00
#
_symmetry.space_group_name_H-M   'P 1'
#
loop_
_entity.id
_entity.type
_entity.pdbx_description
1 polymer ?
#
loop_
_entity_poly.entity_id
_entity_poly.type
_entity_poly.pdbx_seq_one_letter_code
_entity_poly.pdbx_strand_id
1 'polypeptide(L)'
;SMENIRKTSEIYHKYGIPFFVDACRFAENAWFIKIRDPKYKDVSVRDIVREMFSHADGCTMSAKKDAIVNIGGFIAFRDPELKQRIAQNLIVHEGFLTYGGLSGRDLDALAVGLYDGVDESYLNYRESHTRYLGEVLRQVGLPVYMPTGGHAVYVDGGKALPHIPQSQFPAVALGNALYLAGGVRTTEIGSLMFEHADPITGKQLFAPLELLRFAIPRQVYTRSHLDYIGEAAEKCMREADKIRGLKVTWAPKVLRHFMAKLEPVE
;
A
#
# COMPACT_ATOMS: atom_id res chain seq x y z
N SER A 1 -8.64 -13.24 3.40
CA SER A 1 -8.91 -14.68 3.19
C SER A 1 -10.02 -14.89 2.16
N MET A 2 -10.06 -16.05 1.55
CA MET A 2 -11.14 -16.43 0.63
C MET A 2 -12.51 -16.43 1.31
N GLU A 3 -12.58 -16.89 2.54
CA GLU A 3 -13.82 -16.86 3.33
C GLU A 3 -14.36 -15.43 3.48
N ASN A 4 -13.48 -14.45 3.74
CA ASN A 4 -13.89 -13.06 3.85
C ASN A 4 -14.44 -12.52 2.51
N ILE A 5 -13.80 -12.86 1.39
CA ILE A 5 -14.28 -12.48 0.05
C ILE A 5 -15.69 -13.04 -0.20
N ARG A 6 -15.92 -14.33 0.08
CA ARG A 6 -17.23 -14.96 -0.08
C ARG A 6 -18.30 -14.29 0.77
N LYS A 7 -18.03 -14.12 2.07
CA LYS A 7 -18.99 -13.48 2.98
C LYS A 7 -19.30 -12.03 2.59
N THR A 8 -18.30 -11.29 2.15
CA THR A 8 -18.51 -9.92 1.66
C THR A 8 -19.40 -9.92 0.42
N SER A 9 -19.13 -10.79 -0.55
CA SER A 9 -19.95 -10.96 -1.75
C SER A 9 -21.42 -11.29 -1.38
N GLU A 10 -21.62 -12.27 -0.49
CA GLU A 10 -22.96 -12.67 -0.03
C GLU A 10 -23.73 -11.52 0.60
N ILE A 11 -23.07 -10.68 1.42
CA ILE A 11 -23.68 -9.52 2.06
C ILE A 11 -24.05 -8.48 1.01
N TYR A 12 -23.14 -8.13 0.10
CA TYR A 12 -23.40 -7.15 -0.96
C TYR A 12 -24.59 -7.58 -1.83
N HIS A 13 -24.57 -8.82 -2.32
CA HIS A 13 -25.65 -9.35 -3.16
C HIS A 13 -26.99 -9.45 -2.42
N LYS A 14 -26.99 -9.78 -1.12
CA LYS A 14 -28.20 -9.75 -0.30
C LYS A 14 -28.91 -8.40 -0.30
N TYR A 15 -28.17 -7.31 -0.42
CA TYR A 15 -28.71 -5.96 -0.48
C TYR A 15 -28.80 -5.38 -1.90
N GLY A 16 -28.58 -6.21 -2.93
CA GLY A 16 -28.59 -5.77 -4.32
C GLY A 16 -27.47 -4.80 -4.70
N ILE A 17 -26.37 -4.84 -3.97
CA ILE A 17 -25.20 -3.96 -4.19
C ILE A 17 -24.15 -4.74 -4.96
N PRO A 18 -23.65 -4.24 -6.12
CA PRO A 18 -22.55 -4.86 -6.84
C PRO A 18 -21.26 -4.90 -6.00
N PHE A 19 -20.61 -6.06 -5.97
CA PHE A 19 -19.35 -6.23 -5.28
C PHE A 19 -18.16 -5.99 -6.23
N PHE A 20 -17.51 -4.84 -6.08
CA PHE A 20 -16.30 -4.48 -6.82
C PHE A 20 -15.06 -4.62 -5.95
N VAL A 21 -14.02 -5.23 -6.51
CA VAL A 21 -12.74 -5.45 -5.83
C VAL A 21 -11.72 -4.42 -6.30
N ASP A 22 -11.02 -3.74 -5.38
CA ASP A 22 -9.74 -3.09 -5.71
C ASP A 22 -8.69 -4.19 -5.91
N ALA A 23 -8.39 -4.46 -7.18
CA ALA A 23 -7.52 -5.55 -7.60
C ALA A 23 -6.04 -5.18 -7.66
N CYS A 24 -5.65 -4.01 -7.15
CA CYS A 24 -4.27 -3.52 -7.27
C CYS A 24 -3.21 -4.52 -6.78
N ARG A 25 -3.53 -5.33 -5.79
CA ARG A 25 -2.63 -6.35 -5.20
C ARG A 25 -3.28 -7.73 -5.14
N PHE A 26 -4.00 -8.09 -6.19
CA PHE A 26 -4.74 -9.35 -6.27
C PHE A 26 -3.84 -10.58 -6.19
N ALA A 27 -2.68 -10.53 -6.83
CA ALA A 27 -1.74 -11.65 -6.88
C ALA A 27 -1.03 -11.83 -5.52
N GLU A 28 -0.58 -10.73 -4.89
CA GLU A 28 -0.03 -10.77 -3.52
C GLU A 28 -1.08 -11.32 -2.54
N ASN A 29 -2.37 -10.93 -2.68
CA ASN A 29 -3.44 -11.47 -1.84
C ASN A 29 -3.68 -12.97 -2.07
N ALA A 30 -3.70 -13.42 -3.33
CA ALA A 30 -3.83 -14.84 -3.67
C ALA A 30 -2.66 -15.66 -3.11
N TRP A 31 -1.44 -15.12 -3.18
CA TRP A 31 -0.27 -15.74 -2.57
C TRP A 31 -0.44 -15.92 -1.06
N PHE A 32 -0.91 -14.89 -0.35
CA PHE A 32 -1.18 -15.00 1.08
C PHE A 32 -2.29 -16.02 1.40
N ILE A 33 -3.31 -16.14 0.56
CA ILE A 33 -4.31 -17.21 0.71
C ILE A 33 -3.63 -18.56 0.59
N LYS A 34 -2.80 -18.78 -0.43
CA LYS A 34 -2.07 -20.03 -0.66
C LYS A 34 -1.20 -20.43 0.54
N ILE A 35 -0.39 -19.52 1.03
CA ILE A 35 0.60 -19.85 2.09
C ILE A 35 0.03 -19.83 3.51
N ARG A 36 -1.15 -19.25 3.73
CA ARG A 36 -1.74 -19.10 5.08
C ARG A 36 -2.98 -19.96 5.32
N ASP A 37 -3.66 -20.40 4.27
CA ASP A 37 -4.84 -21.24 4.38
C ASP A 37 -4.51 -22.66 3.91
N PRO A 38 -4.52 -23.67 4.80
CA PRO A 38 -4.20 -25.07 4.45
C PRO A 38 -5.04 -25.64 3.30
N LYS A 39 -6.26 -25.11 3.08
CA LYS A 39 -7.14 -25.55 1.99
C LYS A 39 -6.61 -25.18 0.61
N TYR A 40 -5.76 -24.16 0.52
CA TYR A 40 -5.23 -23.64 -0.74
C TYR A 40 -3.76 -23.98 -0.98
N LYS A 41 -3.12 -24.71 -0.07
CA LYS A 41 -1.69 -25.04 -0.14
C LYS A 41 -1.28 -25.63 -1.49
N ASP A 42 -2.09 -26.53 -2.02
CA ASP A 42 -1.82 -27.27 -3.26
C ASP A 42 -2.58 -26.70 -4.48
N VAL A 43 -3.30 -25.58 -4.30
CA VAL A 43 -4.01 -24.88 -5.37
C VAL A 43 -3.08 -23.85 -6.02
N SER A 44 -3.08 -23.75 -7.36
CA SER A 44 -2.27 -22.76 -8.05
C SER A 44 -2.75 -21.33 -7.73
N VAL A 45 -1.81 -20.36 -7.71
CA VAL A 45 -2.16 -18.94 -7.50
C VAL A 45 -3.17 -18.48 -8.55
N ARG A 46 -3.05 -18.93 -9.79
CA ARG A 46 -3.99 -18.60 -10.87
C ARG A 46 -5.41 -19.06 -10.58
N ASP A 47 -5.56 -20.26 -10.01
CA ASP A 47 -6.88 -20.78 -9.68
C ASP A 47 -7.48 -20.10 -8.44
N ILE A 48 -6.65 -19.74 -7.46
CA ILE A 48 -7.06 -18.90 -6.34
C ILE A 48 -7.56 -17.54 -6.84
N VAL A 49 -6.83 -16.90 -7.77
CA VAL A 49 -7.25 -15.64 -8.41
C VAL A 49 -8.58 -15.79 -9.13
N ARG A 50 -8.77 -16.86 -9.90
CA ARG A 50 -10.05 -17.12 -10.58
C ARG A 50 -11.20 -17.28 -9.58
N GLU A 51 -10.97 -17.97 -8.48
CA GLU A 51 -11.97 -18.09 -7.42
C GLU A 51 -12.27 -16.73 -6.77
N MET A 52 -11.26 -15.93 -6.45
CA MET A 52 -11.46 -14.58 -5.90
C MET A 52 -12.37 -13.73 -6.78
N PHE A 53 -12.09 -13.68 -8.08
CA PHE A 53 -12.88 -12.88 -9.03
C PHE A 53 -14.21 -13.51 -9.42
N SER A 54 -14.43 -14.82 -9.20
CA SER A 54 -15.73 -15.43 -9.40
C SER A 54 -16.80 -14.88 -8.45
N HIS A 55 -16.39 -14.39 -7.29
CA HIS A 55 -17.27 -13.77 -6.30
C HIS A 55 -17.52 -12.27 -6.54
N ALA A 56 -16.84 -11.65 -7.50
CA ALA A 56 -16.94 -10.22 -7.78
C ALA A 56 -17.74 -9.92 -9.05
N ASP A 57 -18.50 -8.82 -9.05
CA ASP A 57 -19.19 -8.31 -10.23
C ASP A 57 -18.25 -7.48 -11.11
N GLY A 58 -17.17 -6.98 -10.53
CA GLY A 58 -16.14 -6.24 -11.24
C GLY A 58 -14.94 -5.92 -10.38
N CYS A 59 -13.97 -5.28 -11.00
CA CYS A 59 -12.78 -4.79 -10.29
C CYS A 59 -12.24 -3.52 -10.92
N THR A 60 -11.51 -2.76 -10.10
CA THR A 60 -10.61 -1.69 -10.55
C THR A 60 -9.18 -2.09 -10.28
N MET A 61 -8.24 -1.70 -11.15
CA MET A 61 -6.84 -2.02 -10.97
C MET A 61 -5.92 -0.87 -11.37
N SER A 62 -5.01 -0.52 -10.48
CA SER A 62 -3.80 0.21 -10.84
C SER A 62 -2.74 -0.81 -11.24
N ALA A 63 -2.41 -0.87 -12.51
CA ALA A 63 -1.46 -1.84 -13.07
C ALA A 63 0.00 -1.64 -12.60
N LYS A 64 0.31 -0.47 -12.04
CA LYS A 64 1.62 -0.14 -11.43
C LYS A 64 1.99 -0.99 -10.22
N LYS A 65 1.16 -1.94 -9.86
CA LYS A 65 1.34 -2.84 -8.72
C LYS A 65 1.53 -4.28 -9.22
N ASP A 66 0.53 -5.14 -9.11
CA ASP A 66 0.73 -6.57 -9.41
C ASP A 66 0.85 -6.90 -10.91
N ALA A 67 0.49 -5.99 -11.81
CA ALA A 67 0.82 -6.13 -13.23
C ALA A 67 2.25 -5.66 -13.59
N ILE A 68 3.06 -5.23 -12.62
CA ILE A 68 4.51 -4.95 -12.74
C ILE A 68 4.85 -3.94 -13.86
N VAL A 69 3.97 -3.01 -14.16
CA VAL A 69 4.19 -1.95 -15.14
C VAL A 69 4.37 -0.58 -14.50
N ASN A 70 4.90 0.37 -15.25
CA ASN A 70 5.16 1.72 -14.76
C ASN A 70 3.94 2.66 -14.87
N ILE A 71 2.95 2.32 -15.68
CA ILE A 71 1.77 3.15 -15.95
C ILE A 71 0.54 2.29 -16.25
N GLY A 72 -0.63 2.89 -16.11
CA GLY A 72 -1.87 2.30 -16.55
C GLY A 72 -2.68 1.62 -15.44
N GLY A 73 -3.81 1.16 -15.86
CA GLY A 73 -4.81 0.48 -15.05
C GLY A 73 -6.00 0.08 -15.92
N PHE A 74 -6.94 -0.60 -15.33
CA PHE A 74 -8.19 -0.94 -16.00
C PHE A 74 -9.33 -1.07 -15.00
N ILE A 75 -10.54 -1.05 -15.55
CA ILE A 75 -11.75 -1.50 -14.89
C ILE A 75 -12.32 -2.67 -15.67
N ALA A 76 -12.71 -3.73 -14.98
CA ALA A 76 -13.38 -4.90 -15.56
C ALA A 76 -14.67 -5.18 -14.79
N PHE A 77 -15.72 -5.53 -15.49
CA PHE A 77 -17.04 -5.76 -14.88
C PHE A 77 -17.91 -6.67 -15.76
N ARG A 78 -18.95 -7.25 -15.17
CA ARG A 78 -19.86 -8.19 -15.83
C ARG A 78 -21.11 -7.54 -16.41
N ASP A 79 -21.55 -6.40 -15.83
CA ASP A 79 -22.78 -5.71 -16.18
C ASP A 79 -22.64 -4.97 -17.52
N PRO A 80 -23.40 -5.33 -18.58
CA PRO A 80 -23.33 -4.66 -19.86
C PRO A 80 -23.93 -3.25 -19.85
N GLU A 81 -24.81 -2.90 -18.91
CA GLU A 81 -25.40 -1.56 -18.82
C GLU A 81 -24.38 -0.55 -18.31
N LEU A 82 -23.51 -0.97 -17.40
CA LEU A 82 -22.39 -0.15 -16.93
C LEU A 82 -21.42 0.19 -18.06
N LYS A 83 -21.28 -0.69 -19.07
CA LYS A 83 -20.32 -0.50 -20.16
C LYS A 83 -20.51 0.84 -20.87
N GLN A 84 -21.74 1.19 -21.23
CA GLN A 84 -22.01 2.43 -21.97
C GLN A 84 -21.70 3.67 -21.12
N ARG A 85 -22.08 3.66 -19.85
CA ARG A 85 -21.86 4.77 -18.93
C ARG A 85 -20.38 4.99 -18.64
N ILE A 86 -19.65 3.90 -18.40
CA ILE A 86 -18.19 3.94 -18.15
C ILE A 86 -17.45 4.36 -19.41
N ALA A 87 -17.86 3.86 -20.57
CA ALA A 87 -17.28 4.21 -21.87
C ALA A 87 -17.34 5.72 -22.15
N GLN A 88 -18.47 6.36 -21.90
CA GLN A 88 -18.62 7.80 -22.08
C GLN A 88 -17.69 8.58 -21.14
N ASN A 89 -17.63 8.19 -19.87
CA ASN A 89 -16.74 8.83 -18.89
C ASN A 89 -15.26 8.62 -19.25
N LEU A 90 -14.89 7.42 -19.74
CA LEU A 90 -13.52 7.15 -20.15
C LEU A 90 -13.08 8.09 -21.29
N ILE A 91 -13.92 8.28 -22.31
CA ILE A 91 -13.63 9.19 -23.43
C ILE A 91 -13.39 10.64 -22.94
N VAL A 92 -14.14 11.08 -21.96
CA VAL A 92 -14.04 12.46 -21.43
C VAL A 92 -12.77 12.65 -20.57
N HIS A 93 -12.37 11.63 -19.79
CA HIS A 93 -11.35 11.80 -18.76
C HIS A 93 -9.97 11.20 -19.12
N GLU A 94 -9.92 10.17 -19.96
CA GLU A 94 -8.69 9.41 -20.21
C GLU A 94 -8.37 9.25 -21.69
N GLY A 95 -9.27 8.67 -22.49
CA GLY A 95 -9.05 8.40 -23.90
C GLY A 95 -10.07 7.44 -24.50
N PHE A 96 -9.83 6.98 -25.73
CA PHE A 96 -10.74 6.06 -26.40
C PHE A 96 -10.74 4.67 -25.76
N LEU A 97 -11.86 3.95 -25.94
CA LEU A 97 -12.07 2.60 -25.38
C LEU A 97 -11.02 1.56 -25.80
N THR A 98 -10.38 1.75 -26.94
CA THR A 98 -9.39 0.83 -27.50
C THR A 98 -8.05 0.85 -26.77
N TYR A 99 -7.68 1.99 -26.15
CA TYR A 99 -6.37 2.16 -25.51
C TYR A 99 -6.43 2.89 -24.16
N GLY A 100 -7.55 3.55 -23.80
CA GLY A 100 -7.68 4.24 -22.51
C GLY A 100 -6.58 5.27 -22.23
N GLY A 101 -6.04 5.93 -23.25
CA GLY A 101 -4.90 6.86 -23.14
C GLY A 101 -3.52 6.20 -23.07
N LEU A 102 -3.42 4.86 -23.14
CA LEU A 102 -2.14 4.13 -23.12
C LEU A 102 -1.59 3.89 -24.52
N SER A 103 -0.27 3.86 -24.66
CA SER A 103 0.38 3.40 -25.89
C SER A 103 0.27 1.89 -26.06
N GLY A 104 0.41 1.39 -27.32
CA GLY A 104 0.38 -0.05 -27.59
C GLY A 104 1.42 -0.83 -26.77
N ARG A 105 2.64 -0.30 -26.64
CA ARG A 105 3.71 -0.93 -25.83
C ARG A 105 3.35 -1.01 -24.35
N ASP A 106 2.59 -0.06 -23.81
CA ASP A 106 2.15 -0.10 -22.40
C ASP A 106 1.06 -1.16 -22.20
N LEU A 107 0.18 -1.33 -23.20
CA LEU A 107 -0.83 -2.40 -23.21
C LEU A 107 -0.19 -3.79 -23.31
N ASP A 108 0.81 -3.95 -24.15
CA ASP A 108 1.57 -5.20 -24.26
C ASP A 108 2.31 -5.52 -22.96
N ALA A 109 2.98 -4.54 -22.39
CA ALA A 109 3.65 -4.68 -21.10
C ALA A 109 2.67 -5.07 -19.99
N LEU A 110 1.48 -4.45 -19.96
CA LEU A 110 0.42 -4.78 -18.99
C LEU A 110 -0.07 -6.21 -19.16
N ALA A 111 -0.26 -6.66 -20.40
CA ALA A 111 -0.70 -8.03 -20.69
C ALA A 111 0.33 -9.05 -20.19
N VAL A 112 1.62 -8.85 -20.48
CA VAL A 112 2.70 -9.71 -19.97
C VAL A 112 2.78 -9.64 -18.45
N GLY A 113 2.77 -8.44 -17.87
CA GLY A 113 2.89 -8.24 -16.44
C GLY A 113 1.77 -8.88 -15.61
N LEU A 114 0.56 -8.99 -16.14
CA LEU A 114 -0.53 -9.72 -15.49
C LEU A 114 -0.25 -11.23 -15.36
N TYR A 115 0.46 -11.83 -16.32
CA TYR A 115 0.89 -13.22 -16.22
C TYR A 115 2.09 -13.37 -15.28
N ASP A 116 3.07 -12.50 -15.38
CA ASP A 116 4.26 -12.52 -14.52
C ASP A 116 3.90 -12.26 -13.05
N GLY A 117 2.94 -11.38 -12.82
CA GLY A 117 2.46 -11.04 -11.47
C GLY A 117 1.88 -12.19 -10.67
N VAL A 118 1.42 -13.27 -11.34
CA VAL A 118 0.89 -14.48 -10.69
C VAL A 118 1.89 -15.65 -10.70
N ASP A 119 3.13 -15.42 -11.11
CA ASP A 119 4.20 -16.40 -10.99
C ASP A 119 4.54 -16.65 -9.52
N GLU A 120 4.54 -17.92 -9.11
CA GLU A 120 4.72 -18.30 -7.70
C GLU A 120 6.15 -18.05 -7.21
N SER A 121 7.15 -18.17 -8.10
CA SER A 121 8.55 -17.89 -7.75
C SER A 121 8.74 -16.40 -7.50
N TYR A 122 8.14 -15.55 -8.36
CA TYR A 122 8.14 -14.11 -8.17
C TYR A 122 7.42 -13.72 -6.87
N LEU A 123 6.26 -14.26 -6.59
CA LEU A 123 5.49 -13.94 -5.37
C LEU A 123 6.21 -14.38 -4.09
N ASN A 124 6.84 -15.55 -4.13
CA ASN A 124 7.69 -16.01 -3.03
C ASN A 124 8.89 -15.08 -2.80
N TYR A 125 9.58 -14.68 -3.87
CA TYR A 125 10.65 -13.68 -3.80
C TYR A 125 10.13 -12.37 -3.19
N ARG A 126 9.01 -11.87 -3.65
CA ARG A 126 8.38 -10.63 -3.19
C ARG A 126 8.04 -10.65 -1.69
N GLU A 127 7.38 -11.72 -1.24
CA GLU A 127 7.02 -11.90 0.17
C GLU A 127 8.26 -12.03 1.06
N SER A 128 9.22 -12.85 0.64
CA SER A 128 10.45 -13.09 1.42
C SER A 128 11.28 -11.81 1.61
N HIS A 129 11.33 -10.91 0.61
CA HIS A 129 11.98 -9.62 0.73
C HIS A 129 11.30 -8.71 1.75
N THR A 130 9.97 -8.64 1.72
CA THR A 130 9.21 -7.82 2.67
C THR A 130 9.37 -8.34 4.09
N ARG A 131 9.28 -9.66 4.27
CA ARG A 131 9.48 -10.31 5.56
C ARG A 131 10.90 -10.08 6.09
N TYR A 132 11.90 -10.25 5.22
CA TYR A 132 13.30 -10.03 5.59
C TYR A 132 13.54 -8.59 6.07
N LEU A 133 13.06 -7.58 5.34
CA LEU A 133 13.17 -6.19 5.81
C LEU A 133 12.48 -5.98 7.16
N GLY A 134 11.31 -6.57 7.35
CA GLY A 134 10.60 -6.50 8.63
C GLY A 134 11.42 -7.07 9.80
N GLU A 135 12.10 -8.19 9.57
CA GLU A 135 12.99 -8.81 10.55
C GLU A 135 14.23 -7.95 10.84
N VAL A 136 14.87 -7.41 9.80
CA VAL A 136 16.03 -6.50 9.94
C VAL A 136 15.64 -5.24 10.74
N LEU A 137 14.54 -4.60 10.40
CA LEU A 137 14.09 -3.39 11.12
C LEU A 137 13.73 -3.69 12.59
N ARG A 138 13.19 -4.86 12.88
CA ARG A 138 12.94 -5.29 14.28
C ARG A 138 14.23 -5.51 15.06
N GLN A 139 15.26 -6.09 14.42
CA GLN A 139 16.55 -6.34 15.06
C GLN A 139 17.26 -5.06 15.48
N VAL A 140 17.04 -3.96 14.74
CA VAL A 140 17.57 -2.63 15.10
C VAL A 140 16.65 -1.84 16.04
N GLY A 141 15.61 -2.47 16.59
CA GLY A 141 14.77 -1.90 17.64
C GLY A 141 13.55 -1.12 17.14
N LEU A 142 13.23 -1.13 15.85
CA LEU A 142 12.02 -0.49 15.35
C LEU A 142 10.78 -1.33 15.65
N PRO A 143 9.68 -0.72 16.13
CA PRO A 143 8.42 -1.40 16.44
C PRO A 143 7.63 -1.71 15.14
N VAL A 144 7.99 -2.82 14.48
CA VAL A 144 7.39 -3.29 13.23
C VAL A 144 6.07 -4.02 13.49
N TYR A 145 5.06 -3.73 12.70
CA TYR A 145 3.83 -4.52 12.66
C TYR A 145 4.05 -5.86 11.95
N MET A 146 3.76 -6.95 12.65
CA MET A 146 3.90 -8.32 12.16
C MET A 146 2.56 -9.05 12.14
N PRO A 147 2.35 -10.01 11.23
CA PRO A 147 3.23 -10.35 10.11
C PRO A 147 3.26 -9.23 9.06
N THR A 148 4.38 -9.16 8.31
CA THR A 148 4.51 -8.18 7.22
C THR A 148 3.53 -8.45 6.08
N GLY A 149 3.20 -7.39 5.34
CA GLY A 149 2.42 -7.50 4.10
C GLY A 149 3.27 -7.86 2.88
N GLY A 150 2.67 -7.80 1.69
CA GLY A 150 3.36 -8.11 0.42
C GLY A 150 4.17 -6.94 -0.16
N HIS A 151 3.83 -5.69 0.18
CA HIS A 151 4.38 -4.53 -0.52
C HIS A 151 5.13 -3.53 0.36
N ALA A 152 5.02 -3.66 1.67
CA ALA A 152 5.63 -2.70 2.60
C ALA A 152 5.79 -3.29 4.00
N VAL A 153 6.73 -2.73 4.74
CA VAL A 153 6.86 -2.90 6.19
C VAL A 153 6.31 -1.64 6.86
N TYR A 154 5.53 -1.82 7.91
CA TYR A 154 4.95 -0.74 8.69
C TYR A 154 5.58 -0.69 10.08
N VAL A 155 6.02 0.50 10.46
CA VAL A 155 6.63 0.80 11.76
C VAL A 155 5.71 1.77 12.52
N ASP A 156 5.54 1.55 13.81
CA ASP A 156 4.84 2.47 14.70
C ASP A 156 5.79 3.61 15.11
N GLY A 157 5.65 4.77 14.46
CA GLY A 157 6.49 5.94 14.73
C GLY A 157 6.29 6.52 16.13
N GLY A 158 5.08 6.42 16.69
CA GLY A 158 4.80 6.86 18.04
C GLY A 158 5.51 6.01 19.10
N LYS A 159 5.58 4.69 18.88
CA LYS A 159 6.36 3.80 19.75
C LYS A 159 7.87 3.90 19.53
N ALA A 160 8.31 4.21 18.30
CA ALA A 160 9.73 4.42 18.00
C ALA A 160 10.26 5.69 18.66
N LEU A 161 9.46 6.75 18.75
CA LEU A 161 9.83 8.07 19.28
C LEU A 161 8.83 8.51 20.38
N PRO A 162 8.80 7.82 21.53
CA PRO A 162 7.78 8.07 22.56
C PRO A 162 7.87 9.47 23.24
N HIS A 163 8.98 10.16 23.07
CA HIS A 163 9.18 11.54 23.55
C HIS A 163 8.52 12.59 22.65
N ILE A 164 8.11 12.22 21.43
CA ILE A 164 7.43 13.11 20.49
C ILE A 164 5.92 12.89 20.60
N PRO A 165 5.15 13.89 21.05
CA PRO A 165 3.70 13.75 21.13
C PRO A 165 3.08 13.62 19.73
N GLN A 166 1.93 12.99 19.64
CA GLN A 166 1.24 12.72 18.37
C GLN A 166 0.96 13.99 17.56
N SER A 167 0.66 15.10 18.24
CA SER A 167 0.49 16.43 17.63
C SER A 167 1.73 16.99 16.94
N GLN A 168 2.87 16.35 17.12
CA GLN A 168 4.15 16.73 16.50
C GLN A 168 4.64 15.69 15.50
N PHE A 169 3.75 14.81 15.03
CA PHE A 169 3.95 13.89 13.90
C PHE A 169 5.18 12.98 14.01
N PRO A 170 5.26 12.09 15.01
CA PRO A 170 6.44 11.25 15.24
C PRO A 170 6.83 10.38 14.05
N ALA A 171 5.84 9.88 13.25
CA ALA A 171 6.13 9.10 12.06
C ALA A 171 6.80 9.93 10.95
N VAL A 172 6.42 11.20 10.79
CA VAL A 172 7.09 12.11 9.84
C VAL A 172 8.49 12.43 10.32
N ALA A 173 8.67 12.72 11.61
CA ALA A 173 9.96 13.01 12.21
C ALA A 173 10.94 11.83 12.02
N LEU A 174 10.48 10.59 12.28
CA LEU A 174 11.26 9.38 12.04
C LEU A 174 11.63 9.21 10.55
N GLY A 175 10.66 9.44 9.64
CA GLY A 175 10.88 9.35 8.20
C GLY A 175 11.93 10.33 7.70
N ASN A 176 11.90 11.58 8.21
CA ASN A 176 12.90 12.61 7.89
C ASN A 176 14.29 12.22 8.43
N ALA A 177 14.37 11.71 9.66
CA ALA A 177 15.62 11.27 10.25
C ALA A 177 16.25 10.11 9.45
N LEU A 178 15.46 9.13 9.03
CA LEU A 178 15.90 8.02 8.16
C LEU A 178 16.41 8.52 6.80
N TYR A 179 15.74 9.52 6.24
CA TYR A 179 16.19 10.14 4.99
C TYR A 179 17.54 10.84 5.14
N LEU A 180 17.73 11.58 6.23
CA LEU A 180 19.00 12.24 6.53
C LEU A 180 20.12 11.24 6.86
N ALA A 181 19.78 10.14 7.55
CA ALA A 181 20.76 9.13 7.95
C ALA A 181 21.32 8.29 6.77
N GLY A 182 20.48 8.03 5.75
CA GLY A 182 20.86 7.13 4.67
C GLY A 182 20.05 7.26 3.37
N GLY A 183 19.34 8.36 3.13
CA GLY A 183 18.52 8.55 1.93
C GLY A 183 17.30 7.62 1.84
N VAL A 184 16.90 7.01 2.96
CA VAL A 184 15.78 6.07 3.00
C VAL A 184 14.47 6.84 3.02
N ARG A 185 13.75 6.83 1.89
CA ARG A 185 12.47 7.48 1.75
C ARG A 185 11.34 6.57 2.19
N THR A 186 10.51 7.07 3.09
CA THR A 186 9.34 6.41 3.64
C THR A 186 8.07 7.24 3.40
N THR A 187 6.91 6.73 3.79
CA THR A 187 5.64 7.47 3.69
C THR A 187 4.92 7.38 5.02
N GLU A 188 4.58 8.54 5.56
CA GLU A 188 3.73 8.63 6.75
C GLU A 188 2.30 8.20 6.42
N ILE A 189 1.67 7.44 7.32
CA ILE A 189 0.27 7.04 7.34
C ILE A 189 -0.21 7.16 8.79
N GLY A 190 -0.32 8.37 9.25
CA GLY A 190 -0.64 8.73 10.63
C GLY A 190 -1.40 10.05 10.70
N SER A 191 -1.14 10.85 11.72
CA SER A 191 -1.92 12.05 11.99
C SER A 191 -1.75 13.17 10.98
N LEU A 192 -0.60 13.31 10.30
CA LEU A 192 -0.49 14.30 9.23
C LEU A 192 -1.49 14.02 8.10
N MET A 193 -1.77 12.74 7.81
CA MET A 193 -2.73 12.33 6.79
C MET A 193 -4.17 12.32 7.30
N PHE A 194 -4.42 11.85 8.52
CA PHE A 194 -5.76 11.48 8.99
C PHE A 194 -6.31 12.32 10.14
N GLU A 195 -5.54 13.24 10.74
CA GLU A 195 -6.11 14.09 11.78
C GLU A 195 -7.20 15.01 11.19
N HIS A 196 -8.22 15.20 11.95
CA HIS A 196 -9.35 16.07 11.59
C HIS A 196 -10.02 16.61 12.84
N ALA A 197 -10.77 17.70 12.69
CA ALA A 197 -11.63 18.17 13.75
C ALA A 197 -12.91 17.31 13.79
N ASP A 198 -13.29 16.88 14.98
CA ASP A 198 -14.60 16.25 15.19
C ASP A 198 -15.71 17.23 14.77
N PRO A 199 -16.63 16.84 13.88
CA PRO A 199 -17.61 17.74 13.33
C PRO A 199 -18.66 18.24 14.33
N ILE A 200 -18.79 17.58 15.48
CA ILE A 200 -19.75 17.92 16.54
C ILE A 200 -19.09 18.76 17.64
N THR A 201 -17.92 18.31 18.10
CA THR A 201 -17.26 18.91 19.28
C THR A 201 -16.16 19.91 18.91
N GLY A 202 -15.72 19.93 17.65
CA GLY A 202 -14.57 20.69 17.18
C GLY A 202 -13.21 20.22 17.74
N LYS A 203 -13.20 19.15 18.54
CA LYS A 203 -11.97 18.61 19.12
C LYS A 203 -11.10 17.97 18.04
N GLN A 204 -9.79 18.24 18.09
CA GLN A 204 -8.83 17.61 17.20
C GLN A 204 -8.72 16.11 17.52
N LEU A 205 -8.97 15.29 16.53
CA LEU A 205 -8.82 13.83 16.56
C LEU A 205 -7.58 13.45 15.76
N PHE A 206 -6.70 12.69 16.37
CA PHE A 206 -5.51 12.14 15.73
C PHE A 206 -5.77 10.76 15.15
N ALA A 207 -4.86 10.30 14.28
CA ALA A 207 -4.93 8.93 13.78
C ALA A 207 -4.81 7.92 14.94
N PRO A 208 -5.48 6.75 14.87
CA PRO A 208 -5.31 5.70 15.89
C PRO A 208 -3.88 5.16 15.99
N LEU A 209 -3.11 5.27 14.92
CA LEU A 209 -1.74 4.79 14.80
C LEU A 209 -0.87 5.80 14.05
N GLU A 210 0.36 5.97 14.49
CA GLU A 210 1.39 6.77 13.80
C GLU A 210 2.27 5.87 12.94
N LEU A 211 1.76 5.47 11.77
CA LEU A 211 2.46 4.52 10.92
C LEU A 211 3.46 5.20 9.99
N LEU A 212 4.63 4.60 9.91
CA LEU A 212 5.63 4.88 8.88
C LEU A 212 5.76 3.66 7.96
N ARG A 213 5.53 3.86 6.67
CA ARG A 213 5.54 2.83 5.65
C ARG A 213 6.85 2.80 4.88
N PHE A 214 7.56 1.68 4.95
CA PHE A 214 8.69 1.33 4.09
C PHE A 214 8.15 0.56 2.88
N ALA A 215 7.85 1.26 1.81
CA ALA A 215 7.35 0.63 0.58
C ALA A 215 8.50 -0.01 -0.19
N ILE A 216 8.34 -1.28 -0.55
CA ILE A 216 9.34 -2.02 -1.34
C ILE A 216 8.87 -2.05 -2.79
N PRO A 217 9.57 -1.38 -3.72
CA PRO A 217 9.25 -1.46 -5.13
C PRO A 217 9.45 -2.88 -5.67
N ARG A 218 8.73 -3.21 -6.75
CA ARG A 218 8.80 -4.52 -7.37
C ARG A 218 10.04 -4.66 -8.24
N GLN A 219 10.79 -5.74 -8.06
CA GLN A 219 11.96 -6.10 -8.87
C GLN A 219 13.06 -5.02 -8.96
N VAL A 220 13.19 -4.16 -7.93
CA VAL A 220 14.17 -3.07 -7.90
C VAL A 220 15.28 -3.34 -6.91
N TYR A 221 14.93 -3.76 -5.69
CA TYR A 221 15.90 -3.93 -4.61
C TYR A 221 16.32 -5.39 -4.45
N THR A 222 17.61 -5.57 -4.24
CA THR A 222 18.22 -6.84 -3.81
C THR A 222 18.32 -6.86 -2.29
N ARG A 223 18.76 -7.99 -1.73
CA ARG A 223 18.96 -8.16 -0.30
C ARG A 223 19.95 -7.12 0.27
N SER A 224 21.05 -6.82 -0.43
CA SER A 224 22.02 -5.82 0.02
C SER A 224 21.44 -4.41 0.15
N HIS A 225 20.43 -4.05 -0.65
CA HIS A 225 19.71 -2.79 -0.44
C HIS A 225 18.86 -2.82 0.84
N LEU A 226 18.29 -3.98 1.18
CA LEU A 226 17.51 -4.14 2.42
C LEU A 226 18.43 -4.13 3.65
N ASP A 227 19.61 -4.70 3.56
CA ASP A 227 20.66 -4.62 4.59
C ASP A 227 21.06 -3.16 4.84
N TYR A 228 21.33 -2.40 3.77
CA TYR A 228 21.62 -0.97 3.85
C TYR A 228 20.50 -0.16 4.52
N ILE A 229 19.24 -0.49 4.23
CA ILE A 229 18.10 0.15 4.93
C ILE A 229 18.17 -0.15 6.43
N GLY A 230 18.53 -1.35 6.81
CA GLY A 230 18.75 -1.74 8.21
C GLY A 230 19.87 -0.95 8.88
N GLU A 231 21.01 -0.78 8.22
CA GLU A 231 22.14 0.01 8.72
C GLU A 231 21.76 1.49 8.90
N ALA A 232 21.05 2.07 7.93
CA ALA A 232 20.53 3.44 8.02
C ALA A 232 19.54 3.60 9.19
N ALA A 233 18.68 2.59 9.40
CA ALA A 233 17.73 2.57 10.51
C ALA A 233 18.44 2.44 11.86
N GLU A 234 19.45 1.58 11.96
CA GLU A 234 20.27 1.45 13.16
C GLU A 234 20.96 2.76 13.53
N LYS A 235 21.59 3.41 12.54
CA LYS A 235 22.23 4.72 12.73
C LYS A 235 21.22 5.76 13.22
N CYS A 236 20.02 5.78 12.64
CA CYS A 236 18.94 6.69 13.04
C CYS A 236 18.50 6.40 14.49
N MET A 237 18.31 5.15 14.87
CA MET A 237 17.81 4.77 16.20
C MET A 237 18.84 4.96 17.32
N ARG A 238 20.14 4.97 17.03
CA ARG A 238 21.17 5.34 18.01
C ARG A 238 21.05 6.78 18.51
N GLU A 239 20.44 7.65 17.73
CA GLU A 239 20.23 9.07 18.04
C GLU A 239 18.74 9.43 18.13
N ALA A 240 17.88 8.45 18.41
CA ALA A 240 16.44 8.64 18.44
C ALA A 240 15.98 9.73 19.41
N ASP A 241 16.64 9.86 20.56
CA ASP A 241 16.40 10.88 21.58
C ASP A 241 16.65 12.32 21.11
N LYS A 242 17.46 12.50 20.05
CA LYS A 242 17.76 13.80 19.44
C LYS A 242 16.78 14.20 18.35
N ILE A 243 15.92 13.27 17.90
CA ILE A 243 14.92 13.54 16.88
C ILE A 243 13.85 14.45 17.47
N ARG A 244 13.62 15.60 16.86
CA ARG A 244 12.61 16.56 17.30
C ARG A 244 11.30 16.36 16.56
N GLY A 245 10.20 16.63 17.24
CA GLY A 245 8.87 16.71 16.64
C GLY A 245 8.78 17.84 15.61
N LEU A 246 7.69 17.85 14.88
CA LEU A 246 7.44 18.81 13.81
C LEU A 246 6.16 19.60 14.07
N LYS A 247 6.11 20.83 13.57
CA LYS A 247 4.91 21.68 13.50
C LYS A 247 4.58 22.00 12.06
N VAL A 248 3.30 22.03 11.71
CA VAL A 248 2.83 22.48 10.40
C VAL A 248 2.85 24.00 10.37
N THR A 249 3.63 24.58 9.45
CA THR A 249 3.71 26.03 9.26
C THR A 249 2.78 26.52 8.16
N TRP A 250 2.44 25.62 7.22
CA TRP A 250 1.44 25.88 6.18
C TRP A 250 0.89 24.55 5.64
N ALA A 251 -0.40 24.53 5.34
CA ALA A 251 -1.02 23.41 4.64
C ALA A 251 -2.27 23.86 3.86
N PRO A 252 -2.57 23.24 2.70
CA PRO A 252 -3.82 23.47 2.00
C PRO A 252 -4.97 22.80 2.77
N LYS A 253 -6.20 23.25 2.50
CA LYS A 253 -7.42 22.69 3.12
C LYS A 253 -7.69 21.23 2.71
N VAL A 254 -7.26 20.83 1.53
CA VAL A 254 -7.49 19.50 0.96
C VAL A 254 -6.14 18.87 0.62
N LEU A 255 -5.99 17.56 0.89
CA LEU A 255 -4.78 16.79 0.61
C LEU A 255 -3.51 17.38 1.25
N ARG A 256 -3.64 17.91 2.46
CA ARG A 256 -2.56 18.60 3.18
C ARG A 256 -1.26 17.77 3.30
N HIS A 257 -1.37 16.45 3.51
CA HIS A 257 -0.22 15.56 3.67
C HIS A 257 0.72 15.49 2.44
N PHE A 258 0.24 15.89 1.25
CA PHE A 258 1.11 15.99 0.06
C PHE A 258 1.85 17.32 -0.04
N MET A 259 1.36 18.37 0.60
CA MET A 259 1.84 19.73 0.37
C MET A 259 2.18 20.50 1.65
N ALA A 260 1.90 19.95 2.83
CA ALA A 260 2.19 20.62 4.09
C ALA A 260 3.67 20.98 4.21
N LYS A 261 3.93 22.17 4.71
CA LYS A 261 5.26 22.62 5.12
C LYS A 261 5.39 22.42 6.62
N LEU A 262 6.46 21.76 7.02
CA LEU A 262 6.72 21.46 8.42
C LEU A 262 8.09 22.02 8.82
N GLU A 263 8.21 22.39 10.08
CA GLU A 263 9.46 22.82 10.71
C GLU A 263 9.66 22.06 12.02
N PRO A 264 10.91 21.81 12.43
CA PRO A 264 11.19 21.25 13.75
C PRO A 264 10.62 22.13 14.86
N VAL A 265 10.11 21.48 15.90
CA VAL A 265 9.75 22.17 17.16
C VAL A 265 11.04 22.52 17.89
N GLU A 266 11.10 23.70 18.54
CA GLU A 266 12.25 24.18 19.32
C GLU A 266 12.57 23.26 20.51
#